data_c1c061c77f30dfe075e41926f47b671c
#
_entry.id   c1c061c77f30dfe075e41926f47b671c
#
_cell.length_a   1.000
_cell.length_b   1.000
_cell.length_c   1.000
_cell.angle_alpha   90.00
_cell.angle_beta   90.00
_cell.angle_gamma   90.00
#
_symmetry.space_group_name_H-M   'P 1'
#
loop_
_entity.id
_entity.type
_entity.pdbx_description
1 polymer ?
#
loop_
_entity_poly.entity_id
_entity_poly.type
_entity_poly.pdbx_seq_one_letter_code
_entity_poly.pdbx_strand_id
1 'polypeptide(L)' 'NDEALVAIDHLVMQLKLSRPDLYQWIEFYYLKGYPVAVLATHTKVDRRNIDKYLLAAETWLDSRLESICQNL' A
#
# COMPACT_ATOMS: atom_id res chain seq x y z
N ASN A 1 -0.99 16.43 -11.75
CA ASN A 1 -2.07 16.16 -12.67
C ASN A 1 -3.24 15.49 -11.96
N ASP A 2 -4.41 16.08 -12.03
CA ASP A 2 -5.60 15.63 -11.30
C ASP A 2 -6.03 14.23 -11.70
N GLU A 3 -5.88 13.86 -12.97
CA GLU A 3 -6.23 12.51 -13.43
C GLU A 3 -5.35 11.43 -12.80
N ALA A 4 -4.07 11.71 -12.66
CA ALA A 4 -3.15 10.77 -12.01
C ALA A 4 -3.48 10.60 -10.53
N LEU A 5 -3.82 11.68 -9.84
CA LEU A 5 -4.20 11.64 -8.42
C LEU A 5 -5.50 10.86 -8.21
N VAL A 6 -6.48 11.07 -9.09
CA VAL A 6 -7.75 10.33 -9.02
C VAL A 6 -7.51 8.84 -9.27
N ALA A 7 -6.64 8.49 -10.21
CA ALA A 7 -6.30 7.09 -10.49
C ALA A 7 -5.61 6.42 -9.29
N ILE A 8 -4.70 7.14 -8.61
CA ILE A 8 -4.02 6.62 -7.43
C ILE A 8 -5.03 6.39 -6.30
N ASP A 9 -5.91 7.35 -6.03
CA ASP A 9 -6.95 7.21 -5.01
C ASP A 9 -7.85 6.01 -5.29
N HIS A 10 -8.20 5.81 -6.55
CA HIS A 10 -9.03 4.69 -6.97
C HIS A 10 -8.33 3.35 -6.72
N LEU A 11 -7.04 3.27 -7.03
CA LEU A 11 -6.24 2.07 -6.81
C LEU A 11 -6.09 1.75 -5.33
N VAL A 12 -5.88 2.75 -4.50
CA VAL A 12 -5.78 2.58 -3.05
C VAL A 12 -7.11 2.05 -2.50
N MET A 13 -8.23 2.57 -2.99
CA MET A 13 -9.55 2.08 -2.62
C MET A 13 -9.75 0.62 -3.05
N GLN A 14 -9.31 0.26 -4.26
CA GLN A 14 -9.37 -1.12 -4.74
C GLN A 14 -8.53 -2.05 -3.87
N LEU A 15 -7.34 -1.61 -3.46
CA LEU A 15 -6.50 -2.38 -2.55
C LEU A 15 -7.21 -2.63 -1.23
N LYS A 16 -7.85 -1.61 -0.68
CA LYS A 16 -8.61 -1.72 0.57
C LYS A 16 -9.73 -2.74 0.47
N LEU A 17 -10.42 -2.78 -0.66
CA LEU A 17 -11.53 -3.71 -0.88
C LEU A 17 -11.07 -5.12 -1.20
N SER A 18 -10.00 -5.27 -1.99
CA SER A 18 -9.51 -6.57 -2.45
C SER A 18 -8.56 -7.24 -1.45
N ARG A 19 -7.68 -6.46 -0.85
CA ARG A 19 -6.67 -6.96 0.08
C ARG A 19 -6.58 -6.05 1.30
N PRO A 20 -7.60 -6.08 2.18
CA PRO A 20 -7.59 -5.24 3.38
C PRO A 20 -6.42 -5.53 4.32
N ASP A 21 -5.89 -6.75 4.28
CA ASP A 21 -4.70 -7.13 5.03
C ASP A 21 -3.46 -6.32 4.60
N LEU A 22 -3.28 -6.15 3.30
CA LEU A 22 -2.18 -5.35 2.78
C LEU A 22 -2.44 -3.85 2.94
N TYR A 23 -3.68 -3.43 2.75
CA TYR A 23 -4.06 -2.02 2.85
C TYR A 23 -3.75 -1.44 4.23
N GLN A 24 -3.97 -2.19 5.31
CA GLN A 24 -3.73 -1.69 6.66
C GLN A 24 -2.26 -1.30 6.86
N TRP A 25 -1.31 -2.03 6.26
CA TRP A 25 0.11 -1.71 6.35
C TRP A 25 0.46 -0.45 5.58
N ILE A 26 -0.15 -0.26 4.40
CA ILE A 26 -0.01 0.97 3.61
C ILE A 26 -0.56 2.15 4.42
N GLU A 27 -1.73 2.01 5.03
CA GLU A 27 -2.33 3.06 5.84
C GLU A 27 -1.43 3.46 7.00
N PHE A 28 -0.93 2.48 7.77
CA PHE A 28 -0.08 2.77 8.93
C PHE A 28 1.24 3.41 8.53
N TYR A 29 1.87 2.90 7.49
CA TYR A 29 3.21 3.34 7.11
C TYR A 29 3.20 4.64 6.32
N TYR A 30 2.39 4.73 5.27
CA TYR A 30 2.39 5.88 4.38
C TYR A 30 1.43 6.98 4.79
N LEU A 31 0.22 6.65 5.20
CA LEU A 31 -0.80 7.65 5.51
C LEU A 31 -0.65 8.19 6.92
N LYS A 32 -0.34 7.34 7.89
CA LYS A 32 -0.16 7.74 9.29
C LYS A 32 1.29 8.00 9.67
N GLY A 33 2.24 7.57 8.84
CA GLY A 33 3.66 7.84 9.02
C GLY A 33 4.34 7.08 10.14
N TYR A 34 3.83 5.92 10.54
CA TYR A 34 4.46 5.12 11.59
C TYR A 34 5.66 4.35 11.04
N PRO A 35 6.84 4.43 11.70
CA PRO A 35 7.99 3.63 11.31
C PRO A 35 7.73 2.13 11.49
N VAL A 36 8.41 1.31 10.69
CA VAL A 36 8.28 -0.15 10.77
C VAL A 36 8.58 -0.67 12.18
N ALA A 37 9.57 -0.11 12.85
CA ALA A 37 9.93 -0.52 14.20
C ALA A 37 8.76 -0.31 15.19
N VAL A 38 8.04 0.81 15.06
CA VAL A 38 6.87 1.10 15.88
C VAL A 38 5.74 0.13 15.56
N LEU A 39 5.51 -0.14 14.28
CA LEU A 39 4.48 -1.09 13.86
C LEU A 39 4.77 -2.49 14.39
N ALA A 40 6.02 -2.94 14.34
CA ALA A 40 6.41 -4.25 14.87
C ALA A 40 6.12 -4.36 16.37
N THR A 41 6.40 -3.30 17.12
CA THR A 41 6.17 -3.27 18.55
C THR A 41 4.67 -3.32 18.89
N HIS A 42 3.86 -2.52 18.20
CA HIS A 42 2.43 -2.41 18.50
C HIS A 42 1.60 -3.60 18.02
N THR A 43 1.92 -4.12 16.84
CA THR A 43 1.16 -5.24 16.25
C THR A 43 1.70 -6.60 16.64
N LYS A 44 2.90 -6.66 17.23
CA LYS A 44 3.62 -7.88 17.56
C LYS A 44 3.90 -8.75 16.33
N VAL A 45 3.95 -8.13 15.16
CA VAL A 45 4.32 -8.78 13.92
C VAL A 45 5.80 -8.53 13.69
N ASP A 46 6.54 -9.56 13.26
CA ASP A 46 7.96 -9.44 12.99
C ASP A 46 8.22 -8.39 11.90
N ARG A 47 9.26 -7.59 12.11
CA ARG A 47 9.70 -6.55 11.18
C ARG A 47 9.85 -7.06 9.75
N ARG A 48 10.42 -8.27 9.60
CA ARG A 48 10.60 -8.89 8.29
C ARG A 48 9.29 -9.16 7.59
N ASN A 49 8.28 -9.57 8.34
CA ASN A 49 6.95 -9.81 7.79
C ASN A 49 6.27 -8.50 7.38
N ILE A 50 6.44 -7.44 8.17
CA ILE A 50 5.91 -6.12 7.82
C ILE A 50 6.53 -5.64 6.51
N ASP A 51 7.85 -5.79 6.35
CA ASP A 51 8.54 -5.43 5.12
C ASP A 51 7.98 -6.20 3.92
N LYS A 52 7.72 -7.49 4.10
CA LYS A 52 7.12 -8.32 3.05
C LYS A 52 5.72 -7.86 2.67
N TYR A 53 4.90 -7.50 3.67
CA TYR A 53 3.54 -7.02 3.43
C TYR A 53 3.56 -5.68 2.70
N LEU A 54 4.45 -4.78 3.10
CA LEU A 54 4.60 -3.49 2.42
C LEU A 54 5.06 -3.69 0.97
N LEU A 55 6.04 -4.57 0.75
CA LEU A 55 6.52 -4.87 -0.59
C LEU A 55 5.41 -5.47 -1.45
N ALA A 56 4.63 -6.39 -0.91
CA ALA A 56 3.51 -7.00 -1.63
C ALA A 56 2.47 -5.95 -2.01
N ALA A 57 2.14 -5.04 -1.10
CA ALA A 57 1.18 -3.97 -1.37
C ALA A 57 1.71 -3.01 -2.44
N GLU A 58 2.98 -2.63 -2.34
CA GLU A 58 3.63 -1.76 -3.32
C GLU A 58 3.66 -2.41 -4.70
N THR A 59 3.99 -3.70 -4.76
CA THR A 59 4.02 -4.45 -6.01
C THR A 59 2.63 -4.51 -6.64
N TRP A 60 1.60 -4.73 -5.82
CA TRP A 60 0.22 -4.74 -6.29
C TRP A 60 -0.16 -3.41 -6.92
N LEU A 61 0.18 -2.30 -6.25
CA LEU A 61 -0.11 -0.95 -6.74
C LEU A 61 0.69 -0.63 -8.00
N ASP A 62 1.99 -0.94 -8.01
CA ASP A 62 2.87 -0.69 -9.15
C ASP A 62 2.40 -1.41 -10.40
N SER A 63 1.99 -2.66 -10.26
CA SER A 63 1.50 -3.47 -11.37
C SER A 63 0.29 -2.81 -12.04
N ARG A 64 -0.61 -2.23 -11.25
CA ARG A 64 -1.80 -1.58 -11.76
C ARG A 64 -1.51 -0.20 -12.33
N LEU A 65 -0.56 0.53 -11.73
CA LEU A 65 -0.14 1.83 -12.24
C LEU A 65 0.52 1.68 -13.62
N GLU A 66 1.36 0.67 -13.81
CA GLU A 66 1.96 0.38 -15.12
C GLU A 66 0.89 0.13 -16.17
N SER A 67 -0.12 -0.65 -15.84
CA SER A 67 -1.22 -0.96 -16.74
C SER A 67 -1.98 0.30 -17.15
N ILE A 68 -2.23 1.21 -16.22
CA ILE A 68 -2.88 2.48 -16.47
C ILE A 68 -2.00 3.38 -17.36
N CYS A 69 -0.70 3.47 -17.04
CA CYS A 69 0.22 4.29 -17.80
C CYS A 69 0.38 3.80 -19.24
N GLN A 70 0.34 2.50 -19.48
CA GLN A 70 0.44 1.92 -20.81
C GLN A 70 -0.78 2.24 -21.67
N ASN A 71 -1.93 2.47 -21.06
CA ASN A 71 -3.17 2.78 -21.76
C ASN A 71 -3.34 4.28 -22.04
N LEU A 72 -2.49 5.09 -21.49
CA LEU A 72 -2.49 6.53 -21.71
C LEU A 72 -1.60 6.91 -22.87
#